data_8e5932ed9edf3bdb71c6dfd682bb0777
#
_entry.id   8e5932ed9edf3bdb71c6dfd682bb0777
#
_cell.length_a   1.000
_cell.length_b   1.000
_cell.length_c   1.000
_cell.angle_alpha   90.00
_cell.angle_beta   90.00
_cell.angle_gamma   90.00
#
_symmetry.space_group_name_H-M   'P 1'
#
loop_
_entity.id
_entity.type
_entity.pdbx_description
1 polymer ?
#
loop_
_entity_poly.entity_id
_entity_poly.type
_entity_poly.pdbx_seq_one_letter_code
_entity_poly.pdbx_strand_id
1 'polypeptide(L)'
;MGMVTATIIMHNGINTGAVFGHVFDFSAMPATAKALFALLMCVILTTAFAMIAGFFMARFKMHPFISTMANMLIIFGLVTYATKGVSFGAIDAAIPNMFIPQIGSFPTIILWAVVAIVVVWFIWNKTTFGKNLYAVGGNPEAAAVSGISVFKVTLGAFILAGILYGFGSWLECNRMVGSGSAAYGQGWDMDAIAACVVGGVSFTGGIGKISGVVTGVLIFTSLTYSLTILGIDTNLQFIFEGIIILAAVTLDCLKYVQKK
;
A
#
# COMPACT_ATOMS: atom_id res chain seq x y z
N MET A 1 -7.55 -3.88 5.44
CA MET A 1 -7.70 -3.42 6.85
C MET A 1 -7.95 -1.91 6.92
N GLY A 2 -7.03 -1.07 6.47
CA GLY A 2 -7.19 0.39 6.57
C GLY A 2 -8.49 0.91 5.98
N MET A 3 -8.88 0.47 4.79
CA MET A 3 -10.13 0.89 4.15
C MET A 3 -11.37 0.49 4.97
N VAL A 4 -11.40 -0.72 5.53
CA VAL A 4 -12.50 -1.17 6.41
C VAL A 4 -12.58 -0.29 7.66
N THR A 5 -11.42 0.03 8.28
CA THR A 5 -11.36 0.94 9.42
C THR A 5 -11.89 2.33 9.08
N ALA A 6 -11.45 2.88 7.94
CA ALA A 6 -11.91 4.18 7.46
C ALA A 6 -13.42 4.21 7.23
N THR A 7 -13.96 3.17 6.56
CA THR A 7 -15.40 3.06 6.30
C THR A 7 -16.22 2.98 7.58
N ILE A 8 -15.76 2.22 8.59
CA ILE A 8 -16.45 2.09 9.87
C ILE A 8 -16.55 3.42 10.60
N ILE A 9 -15.48 4.22 10.59
CA ILE A 9 -15.43 5.49 11.31
C ILE A 9 -16.18 6.60 10.56
N MET A 10 -16.05 6.63 9.22
CA MET A 10 -16.59 7.70 8.37
C MET A 10 -18.03 7.46 7.89
N HIS A 11 -18.67 6.36 8.28
CA HIS A 11 -20.01 6.05 7.78
C HIS A 11 -21.09 7.05 8.25
N ASN A 12 -22.23 7.03 7.58
CA ASN A 12 -23.33 8.00 7.74
C ASN A 12 -24.43 7.53 8.72
N GLY A 13 -24.09 6.87 9.83
CA GLY A 13 -25.06 6.53 10.88
C GLY A 13 -25.97 5.31 10.63
N ILE A 14 -26.02 4.78 9.41
CA ILE A 14 -26.82 3.61 9.07
C ILE A 14 -25.86 2.43 8.81
N ASN A 15 -25.11 2.07 9.82
CA ASN A 15 -24.21 0.92 9.65
C ASN A 15 -24.85 -0.35 10.17
N THR A 16 -25.05 -1.31 9.29
CA THR A 16 -25.52 -2.66 9.63
C THR A 16 -24.38 -3.60 9.95
N GLY A 17 -23.13 -3.17 9.79
CA GLY A 17 -21.95 -3.98 10.03
C GLY A 17 -21.47 -3.91 11.48
N ALA A 18 -21.33 -5.06 12.11
CA ALA A 18 -20.71 -5.17 13.42
C ALA A 18 -19.28 -5.69 13.28
N VAL A 19 -18.35 -5.11 14.04
CA VAL A 19 -16.99 -5.60 14.17
C VAL A 19 -16.90 -6.36 15.49
N PHE A 20 -16.54 -7.63 15.44
CA PHE A 20 -16.58 -8.55 16.59
C PHE A 20 -17.95 -8.57 17.31
N GLY A 21 -19.05 -8.33 16.57
CA GLY A 21 -20.40 -8.29 17.13
C GLY A 21 -20.78 -6.96 17.80
N HIS A 22 -19.91 -5.98 17.81
CA HIS A 22 -20.18 -4.62 18.33
C HIS A 22 -20.37 -3.63 17.20
N VAL A 23 -21.42 -2.82 17.30
CA VAL A 23 -21.65 -1.69 16.39
C VAL A 23 -20.99 -0.46 17.01
N PHE A 24 -20.06 0.12 16.28
CA PHE A 24 -19.40 1.37 16.67
C PHE A 24 -20.15 2.54 16.03
N ASP A 25 -20.72 3.40 16.86
CA ASP A 25 -21.45 4.58 16.40
C ASP A 25 -20.62 5.84 16.61
N PHE A 26 -20.24 6.48 15.52
CA PHE A 26 -19.54 7.76 15.49
C PHE A 26 -20.42 8.90 14.99
N SER A 27 -21.75 8.73 14.94
CA SER A 27 -22.69 9.70 14.36
C SER A 27 -22.62 11.07 15.05
N ALA A 28 -22.34 11.10 16.35
CA ALA A 28 -22.23 12.33 17.14
C ALA A 28 -21.00 13.20 16.81
N MET A 29 -20.02 12.67 16.06
CA MET A 29 -18.80 13.42 15.70
C MET A 29 -19.01 14.26 14.44
N PRO A 30 -18.48 15.51 14.37
CA PRO A 30 -18.49 16.28 13.14
C PRO A 30 -17.68 15.61 12.04
N ALA A 31 -18.06 15.82 10.77
CA ALA A 31 -17.46 15.17 9.61
C ALA A 31 -15.91 15.32 9.55
N THR A 32 -15.41 16.51 9.88
CA THR A 32 -13.95 16.77 9.96
C THR A 32 -13.25 15.90 10.99
N ALA A 33 -13.84 15.78 12.19
CA ALA A 33 -13.26 14.98 13.27
C ALA A 33 -13.31 13.49 12.93
N LYS A 34 -14.39 12.98 12.32
CA LYS A 34 -14.47 11.60 11.81
C LYS A 34 -13.36 11.30 10.83
N ALA A 35 -13.16 12.18 9.84
CA ALA A 35 -12.15 11.99 8.81
C ALA A 35 -10.72 11.96 9.36
N LEU A 36 -10.38 12.89 10.26
CA LEU A 36 -9.05 12.93 10.90
C LEU A 36 -8.84 11.76 11.85
N PHE A 37 -9.86 11.39 12.60
CA PHE A 37 -9.80 10.21 13.46
C PHE A 37 -9.65 8.92 12.66
N ALA A 38 -10.37 8.80 11.53
CA ALA A 38 -10.24 7.68 10.60
C ALA A 38 -8.81 7.59 10.02
N LEU A 39 -8.25 8.73 9.58
CA LEU A 39 -6.87 8.78 9.08
C LEU A 39 -5.88 8.29 10.14
N LEU A 40 -5.98 8.81 11.37
CA LEU A 40 -5.10 8.45 12.46
C LEU A 40 -5.19 6.96 12.79
N MET A 41 -6.40 6.41 12.89
CA MET A 41 -6.62 5.00 13.17
C MET A 41 -6.14 4.09 12.02
N CYS A 42 -6.35 4.49 10.77
CA CYS A 42 -5.81 3.78 9.61
C CYS A 42 -4.29 3.70 9.67
N VAL A 43 -3.62 4.84 9.90
CA VAL A 43 -2.16 4.90 9.98
C VAL A 43 -1.64 4.07 11.14
N ILE A 44 -2.23 4.16 12.33
CA ILE A 44 -1.79 3.37 13.50
C ILE A 44 -1.91 1.86 13.22
N LEU A 45 -3.08 1.42 12.76
CA LEU A 45 -3.33 -0.01 12.57
C LEU A 45 -2.48 -0.59 11.45
N THR A 46 -2.41 0.08 10.29
CA THR A 46 -1.59 -0.41 9.17
C THR A 46 -0.10 -0.41 9.52
N THR A 47 0.38 0.61 10.25
CA THR A 47 1.77 0.67 10.71
C THR A 47 2.07 -0.42 11.73
N ALA A 48 1.15 -0.69 12.66
CA ALA A 48 1.33 -1.77 13.65
C ALA A 48 1.49 -3.14 12.97
N PHE A 49 0.64 -3.46 11.99
CA PHE A 49 0.77 -4.72 11.25
C PHE A 49 2.00 -4.76 10.33
N ALA A 50 2.35 -3.64 9.69
CA ALA A 50 3.58 -3.54 8.93
C ALA A 50 4.82 -3.74 9.82
N MET A 51 4.82 -3.18 11.03
CA MET A 51 5.90 -3.40 12.01
C MET A 51 6.04 -4.86 12.43
N ILE A 52 4.94 -5.60 12.56
CA ILE A 52 4.99 -7.04 12.85
C ILE A 52 5.76 -7.77 11.74
N ALA A 53 5.38 -7.60 10.48
CA ALA A 53 6.09 -8.20 9.36
C ALA A 53 7.57 -7.77 9.30
N GLY A 54 7.81 -6.47 9.49
CA GLY A 54 9.16 -5.90 9.50
C GLY A 54 10.03 -6.43 10.64
N PHE A 55 9.45 -6.64 11.81
CA PHE A 55 10.15 -7.22 12.96
C PHE A 55 10.60 -8.67 12.67
N PHE A 56 9.70 -9.51 12.18
CA PHE A 56 10.03 -10.89 11.84
C PHE A 56 11.11 -10.95 10.74
N MET A 57 10.98 -10.15 9.70
CA MET A 57 11.97 -10.06 8.64
C MET A 57 13.34 -9.59 9.17
N ALA A 58 13.36 -8.50 9.95
CA ALA A 58 14.61 -7.91 10.42
C ALA A 58 15.30 -8.76 11.49
N ARG A 59 14.54 -9.45 12.36
CA ARG A 59 15.08 -10.24 13.49
C ARG A 59 15.52 -11.62 13.06
N PHE A 60 14.72 -12.30 12.22
CA PHE A 60 14.94 -13.69 11.82
C PHE A 60 15.55 -13.84 10.42
N LYS A 61 15.87 -12.72 9.75
CA LYS A 61 16.41 -12.70 8.37
C LYS A 61 15.53 -13.50 7.39
N MET A 62 14.20 -13.45 7.60
CA MET A 62 13.24 -14.13 6.74
C MET A 62 13.23 -13.48 5.36
N HIS A 63 12.91 -14.28 4.34
CA HIS A 63 12.72 -13.73 3.00
C HIS A 63 11.56 -12.72 3.01
N PRO A 64 11.73 -11.51 2.45
CA PRO A 64 10.72 -10.45 2.51
C PRO A 64 9.35 -10.90 2.04
N PHE A 65 9.29 -11.58 0.91
CA PHE A 65 8.06 -12.07 0.30
C PHE A 65 7.26 -13.00 1.24
N ILE A 66 7.94 -13.95 1.90
CA ILE A 66 7.28 -14.89 2.81
C ILE A 66 6.68 -14.17 4.02
N SER A 67 7.44 -13.25 4.62
CA SER A 67 6.98 -12.48 5.78
C SER A 67 5.78 -11.59 5.45
N THR A 68 5.80 -10.93 4.29
CA THR A 68 4.70 -10.04 3.88
C THR A 68 3.46 -10.81 3.46
N MET A 69 3.60 -11.93 2.75
CA MET A 69 2.47 -12.80 2.37
C MET A 69 1.80 -13.42 3.61
N ALA A 70 2.58 -13.91 4.57
CA ALA A 70 2.02 -14.42 5.82
C ALA A 70 1.23 -13.35 6.57
N ASN A 71 1.79 -12.13 6.66
CA ASN A 71 1.12 -11.00 7.28
C ASN A 71 -0.17 -10.60 6.54
N MET A 72 -0.17 -10.63 5.20
CA MET A 72 -1.36 -10.40 4.38
C MET A 72 -2.48 -11.39 4.71
N LEU A 73 -2.17 -12.69 4.79
CA LEU A 73 -3.15 -13.73 5.13
C LEU A 73 -3.70 -13.56 6.55
N ILE A 74 -2.85 -13.20 7.52
CA ILE A 74 -3.27 -12.91 8.90
C ILE A 74 -4.24 -11.74 8.93
N ILE A 75 -3.90 -10.63 8.26
CA ILE A 75 -4.75 -9.43 8.21
C ILE A 75 -6.07 -9.75 7.51
N PHE A 76 -6.02 -10.43 6.37
CA PHE A 76 -7.23 -10.81 5.62
C PHE A 76 -8.16 -11.67 6.47
N GLY A 77 -7.61 -12.73 7.10
CA GLY A 77 -8.38 -13.61 7.98
C GLY A 77 -8.99 -12.86 9.17
N LEU A 78 -8.19 -12.00 9.83
CA LEU A 78 -8.64 -11.21 10.97
C LEU A 78 -9.76 -10.25 10.58
N VAL A 79 -9.60 -9.50 9.48
CA VAL A 79 -10.62 -8.55 9.01
C VAL A 79 -11.89 -9.28 8.60
N THR A 80 -11.79 -10.38 7.84
CA THR A 80 -12.93 -11.18 7.41
C THR A 80 -13.68 -11.78 8.60
N TYR A 81 -12.94 -12.31 9.58
CA TYR A 81 -13.53 -12.83 10.82
C TYR A 81 -14.22 -11.73 11.63
N ALA A 82 -13.57 -10.58 11.81
CA ALA A 82 -14.10 -9.45 12.56
C ALA A 82 -15.38 -8.85 11.95
N THR A 83 -15.45 -8.81 10.61
CA THR A 83 -16.56 -8.23 9.84
C THR A 83 -17.58 -9.27 9.39
N LYS A 84 -17.34 -10.57 9.64
CA LYS A 84 -18.12 -11.69 9.09
C LYS A 84 -18.25 -11.64 7.56
N GLY A 85 -17.27 -11.07 6.88
CA GLY A 85 -17.25 -10.91 5.42
C GLY A 85 -18.25 -9.90 4.86
N VAL A 86 -18.95 -9.15 5.73
CA VAL A 86 -19.93 -8.15 5.30
C VAL A 86 -19.20 -6.89 4.83
N SER A 87 -19.68 -6.31 3.74
CA SER A 87 -19.23 -4.99 3.28
C SER A 87 -19.92 -3.89 4.07
N PHE A 88 -19.15 -2.89 4.46
CA PHE A 88 -19.70 -1.71 5.15
C PHE A 88 -20.22 -0.70 4.12
N GLY A 89 -21.35 -0.06 4.46
CA GLY A 89 -22.07 0.85 3.57
C GLY A 89 -21.40 2.22 3.38
N ALA A 90 -22.14 3.14 2.75
CA ALA A 90 -21.64 4.43 2.33
C ALA A 90 -21.10 5.30 3.48
N ILE A 91 -20.02 6.01 3.22
CA ILE A 91 -19.48 7.05 4.10
C ILE A 91 -20.29 8.33 3.99
N ASP A 92 -20.12 9.23 4.95
CA ASP A 92 -20.73 10.56 4.92
C ASP A 92 -20.23 11.35 3.70
N ALA A 93 -21.13 11.73 2.79
CA ALA A 93 -20.81 12.42 1.54
C ALA A 93 -20.13 13.78 1.75
N ALA A 94 -20.25 14.37 2.93
CA ALA A 94 -19.57 15.62 3.27
C ALA A 94 -18.04 15.44 3.34
N ILE A 95 -17.57 14.26 3.73
CA ILE A 95 -16.13 13.98 3.94
C ILE A 95 -15.35 13.99 2.63
N PRO A 96 -15.73 13.21 1.59
CA PRO A 96 -15.05 13.24 0.30
C PRO A 96 -15.01 14.64 -0.31
N ASN A 97 -16.11 15.38 -0.25
CA ASN A 97 -16.18 16.73 -0.80
C ASN A 97 -15.23 17.71 -0.10
N MET A 98 -14.88 17.46 1.16
CA MET A 98 -13.94 18.28 1.91
C MET A 98 -12.48 17.99 1.60
N PHE A 99 -12.09 16.71 1.48
CA PHE A 99 -10.70 16.30 1.36
C PHE A 99 -10.25 16.01 -0.07
N ILE A 100 -11.17 15.60 -0.93
CA ILE A 100 -10.93 15.33 -2.35
C ILE A 100 -11.99 16.01 -3.23
N PRO A 101 -12.21 17.34 -3.08
CA PRO A 101 -13.18 18.04 -3.92
C PRO A 101 -12.80 17.91 -5.39
N GLN A 102 -13.80 17.87 -6.25
CA GLN A 102 -13.58 17.99 -7.69
C GLN A 102 -13.56 19.48 -8.07
N ILE A 103 -12.48 19.94 -8.67
CA ILE A 103 -12.37 21.31 -9.19
C ILE A 103 -12.58 21.24 -10.71
N GLY A 104 -13.81 21.43 -11.13
CA GLY A 104 -14.20 21.19 -12.52
C GLY A 104 -14.06 19.71 -12.88
N SER A 105 -13.29 19.40 -13.92
CA SER A 105 -12.97 18.02 -14.34
C SER A 105 -11.69 17.46 -13.69
N PHE A 106 -11.02 18.21 -12.80
CA PHE A 106 -9.75 17.79 -12.21
C PHE A 106 -9.96 17.14 -10.85
N PRO A 107 -9.63 15.84 -10.67
CA PRO A 107 -9.73 15.15 -9.39
C PRO A 107 -8.56 15.55 -8.48
N THR A 108 -8.85 16.21 -7.36
CA THR A 108 -7.82 16.68 -6.43
C THR A 108 -7.05 15.57 -5.71
N ILE A 109 -7.51 14.32 -5.78
CA ILE A 109 -6.75 13.17 -5.29
C ILE A 109 -5.36 13.05 -5.93
N ILE A 110 -5.18 13.55 -7.15
CA ILE A 110 -3.87 13.60 -7.82
C ILE A 110 -2.88 14.45 -7.04
N LEU A 111 -3.33 15.53 -6.41
CA LEU A 111 -2.46 16.38 -5.58
C LEU A 111 -1.91 15.62 -4.38
N TRP A 112 -2.74 14.81 -3.74
CA TRP A 112 -2.32 13.95 -2.63
C TRP A 112 -1.29 12.90 -3.07
N ALA A 113 -1.47 12.32 -4.26
CA ALA A 113 -0.50 11.39 -4.84
C ALA A 113 0.84 12.09 -5.11
N VAL A 114 0.82 13.30 -5.68
CA VAL A 114 2.03 14.10 -5.93
C VAL A 114 2.73 14.44 -4.61
N VAL A 115 2.00 14.86 -3.59
CA VAL A 115 2.56 15.14 -2.25
C VAL A 115 3.24 13.89 -1.69
N ALA A 116 2.58 12.72 -1.76
CA ALA A 116 3.16 11.46 -1.29
C ALA A 116 4.46 11.12 -2.06
N ILE A 117 4.47 11.26 -3.39
CA ILE A 117 5.66 11.03 -4.22
C ILE A 117 6.81 11.98 -3.81
N VAL A 118 6.53 13.27 -3.62
CA VAL A 118 7.54 14.27 -3.23
C VAL A 118 8.11 13.94 -1.84
N VAL A 119 7.26 13.58 -0.88
CA VAL A 119 7.69 13.21 0.47
C VAL A 119 8.59 11.97 0.42
N VAL A 120 8.18 10.92 -0.28
CA VAL A 120 8.98 9.70 -0.43
C VAL A 120 10.28 9.99 -1.18
N TRP A 121 10.23 10.77 -2.25
CA TRP A 121 11.42 11.20 -2.99
C TRP A 121 12.41 11.94 -2.09
N PHE A 122 11.92 12.87 -1.25
CA PHE A 122 12.75 13.58 -0.30
C PHE A 122 13.41 12.64 0.72
N ILE A 123 12.63 11.75 1.33
CA ILE A 123 13.13 10.76 2.29
C ILE A 123 14.22 9.89 1.65
N TRP A 124 13.98 9.39 0.44
CA TRP A 124 14.89 8.48 -0.25
C TRP A 124 16.19 9.14 -0.70
N ASN A 125 16.11 10.35 -1.28
CA ASN A 125 17.25 10.98 -1.92
C ASN A 125 17.99 11.99 -1.03
N LYS A 126 17.31 12.55 -0.01
CA LYS A 126 17.85 13.67 0.78
C LYS A 126 18.17 13.30 2.22
N THR A 127 17.78 12.12 2.70
CA THR A 127 18.04 11.70 4.08
C THR A 127 19.10 10.60 4.18
N THR A 128 19.72 10.49 5.36
CA THR A 128 20.63 9.38 5.70
C THR A 128 19.89 8.04 5.71
N PHE A 129 18.59 8.05 6.06
CA PHE A 129 17.76 6.87 6.04
C PHE A 129 17.66 6.26 4.64
N GLY A 130 17.41 7.07 3.60
CA GLY A 130 17.36 6.59 2.22
C GLY A 130 18.70 6.02 1.74
N LYS A 131 19.82 6.65 2.09
CA LYS A 131 21.16 6.11 1.79
C LYS A 131 21.39 4.75 2.45
N ASN A 132 20.98 4.63 3.71
CA ASN A 132 21.10 3.36 4.45
C ASN A 132 20.19 2.26 3.87
N LEU A 133 19.01 2.60 3.33
CA LEU A 133 18.15 1.66 2.62
C LEU A 133 18.85 1.07 1.40
N TYR A 134 19.51 1.88 0.58
CA TYR A 134 20.30 1.39 -0.55
C TYR A 134 21.46 0.51 -0.12
N ALA A 135 22.17 0.90 0.94
CA ALA A 135 23.31 0.13 1.46
C ALA A 135 22.86 -1.25 1.97
N VAL A 136 21.80 -1.29 2.79
CA VAL A 136 21.23 -2.54 3.33
C VAL A 136 20.62 -3.39 2.22
N GLY A 137 19.94 -2.78 1.24
CA GLY A 137 19.36 -3.49 0.11
C GLY A 137 20.40 -4.08 -0.83
N GLY A 138 21.58 -3.43 -0.97
CA GLY A 138 22.66 -3.91 -1.83
C GLY A 138 23.49 -5.04 -1.20
N ASN A 139 23.89 -4.87 0.05
CA ASN A 139 24.61 -5.90 0.81
C ASN A 139 24.41 -5.66 2.32
N PRO A 140 23.52 -6.42 2.97
CA PRO A 140 23.25 -6.27 4.40
C PRO A 140 24.49 -6.53 5.30
N GLU A 141 25.37 -7.43 4.90
CA GLU A 141 26.58 -7.78 5.68
C GLU A 141 27.60 -6.64 5.60
N ALA A 142 27.87 -6.13 4.41
CA ALA A 142 28.76 -4.98 4.23
C ALA A 142 28.21 -3.73 4.93
N ALA A 143 26.92 -3.50 4.90
CA ALA A 143 26.26 -2.40 5.62
C ALA A 143 26.45 -2.54 7.14
N ALA A 144 26.30 -3.75 7.69
CA ALA A 144 26.50 -4.01 9.10
C ALA A 144 27.95 -3.74 9.56
N VAL A 145 28.94 -4.19 8.76
CA VAL A 145 30.38 -3.92 9.04
C VAL A 145 30.67 -2.41 8.99
N SER A 146 29.96 -1.67 8.15
CA SER A 146 30.06 -0.20 8.05
C SER A 146 29.34 0.55 9.18
N GLY A 147 28.82 -0.17 10.21
CA GLY A 147 28.15 0.43 11.35
C GLY A 147 26.67 0.75 11.14
N ILE A 148 26.07 0.35 10.01
CA ILE A 148 24.66 0.56 9.72
C ILE A 148 23.84 -0.55 10.39
N SER A 149 22.89 -0.18 11.26
CA SER A 149 21.99 -1.14 11.89
C SER A 149 20.95 -1.64 10.90
N VAL A 150 21.18 -2.82 10.31
CA VAL A 150 20.26 -3.47 9.38
C VAL A 150 18.86 -3.61 9.96
N PHE A 151 18.78 -4.00 11.26
CA PHE A 151 17.49 -4.13 11.95
C PHE A 151 16.69 -2.82 11.96
N LYS A 152 17.31 -1.70 12.36
CA LYS A 152 16.62 -0.40 12.45
C LYS A 152 16.21 0.13 11.07
N VAL A 153 17.06 -0.07 10.07
CA VAL A 153 16.79 0.38 8.69
C VAL A 153 15.63 -0.42 8.10
N THR A 154 15.66 -1.74 8.23
CA THR A 154 14.56 -2.60 7.75
C THR A 154 13.24 -2.28 8.46
N LEU A 155 13.25 -2.22 9.78
CA LEU A 155 12.03 -1.89 10.54
C LEU A 155 11.51 -0.50 10.18
N GLY A 156 12.40 0.48 10.01
CA GLY A 156 12.03 1.83 9.57
C GLY A 156 11.36 1.86 8.18
N ALA A 157 11.83 1.01 7.25
CA ALA A 157 11.20 0.87 5.94
C ALA A 157 9.75 0.35 6.06
N PHE A 158 9.52 -0.64 6.91
CA PHE A 158 8.17 -1.17 7.15
C PHE A 158 7.27 -0.17 7.87
N ILE A 159 7.80 0.63 8.81
CA ILE A 159 7.04 1.71 9.46
C ILE A 159 6.62 2.75 8.42
N LEU A 160 7.54 3.20 7.56
CA LEU A 160 7.22 4.14 6.49
C LEU A 160 6.17 3.58 5.52
N ALA A 161 6.32 2.31 5.12
CA ALA A 161 5.33 1.63 4.29
C ALA A 161 3.96 1.56 4.98
N GLY A 162 3.90 1.22 6.27
CA GLY A 162 2.66 1.18 7.04
C GLY A 162 1.94 2.52 7.11
N ILE A 163 2.70 3.62 7.29
CA ILE A 163 2.14 5.00 7.26
C ILE A 163 1.53 5.30 5.90
N LEU A 164 2.24 4.97 4.81
CA LEU A 164 1.75 5.19 3.45
C LEU A 164 0.54 4.31 3.12
N TYR A 165 0.49 3.07 3.60
CA TYR A 165 -0.67 2.19 3.44
C TYR A 165 -1.91 2.75 4.16
N GLY A 166 -1.74 3.28 5.38
CA GLY A 166 -2.83 3.90 6.13
C GLY A 166 -3.37 5.14 5.42
N PHE A 167 -2.47 6.00 4.98
CA PHE A 167 -2.82 7.18 4.22
C PHE A 167 -3.50 6.84 2.87
N GLY A 168 -2.95 5.90 2.11
CA GLY A 168 -3.52 5.44 0.85
C GLY A 168 -4.91 4.80 1.03
N SER A 169 -5.08 3.97 2.07
CA SER A 169 -6.36 3.36 2.39
C SER A 169 -7.44 4.38 2.75
N TRP A 170 -7.07 5.44 3.46
CA TRP A 170 -7.98 6.53 3.79
C TRP A 170 -8.38 7.34 2.55
N LEU A 171 -7.42 7.66 1.67
CA LEU A 171 -7.71 8.32 0.39
C LEU A 171 -8.63 7.48 -0.50
N GLU A 172 -8.35 6.18 -0.59
CA GLU A 172 -9.15 5.26 -1.40
C GLU A 172 -10.58 5.12 -0.88
N CYS A 173 -10.76 5.09 0.45
CA CYS A 173 -12.09 5.10 1.05
C CYS A 173 -12.88 6.35 0.66
N ASN A 174 -12.25 7.52 0.67
CA ASN A 174 -12.86 8.76 0.23
C ASN A 174 -13.20 8.75 -1.28
N ARG A 175 -12.33 8.17 -2.12
CA ARG A 175 -12.55 8.04 -3.57
C ARG A 175 -13.75 7.16 -3.92
N MET A 176 -13.88 6.04 -3.21
CA MET A 176 -14.94 5.04 -3.48
C MET A 176 -16.30 5.41 -2.86
N VAL A 177 -16.36 6.46 -2.03
CA VAL A 177 -17.58 6.92 -1.32
C VAL A 177 -18.29 5.80 -0.55
N GLY A 178 -17.51 4.74 -0.23
CA GLY A 178 -17.96 3.83 0.80
C GLY A 178 -18.48 2.48 0.44
N SER A 179 -17.67 1.56 -0.01
CA SER A 179 -17.92 0.16 0.35
C SER A 179 -16.61 -0.49 0.77
N GLY A 180 -16.31 -0.44 2.06
CA GLY A 180 -15.19 -1.17 2.65
C GLY A 180 -15.51 -2.64 2.75
N SER A 181 -14.80 -3.48 2.00
CA SER A 181 -14.88 -4.94 2.10
C SER A 181 -13.51 -5.52 2.46
N ALA A 182 -13.50 -6.65 3.15
CA ALA A 182 -12.27 -7.37 3.44
C ALA A 182 -11.55 -7.84 2.16
N ALA A 183 -12.30 -8.12 1.10
CA ALA A 183 -11.78 -8.56 -0.20
C ALA A 183 -11.27 -7.40 -1.07
N TYR A 184 -11.52 -6.15 -0.69
CA TYR A 184 -11.08 -5.00 -1.47
C TYR A 184 -9.55 -4.86 -1.44
N GLY A 185 -8.96 -4.69 -2.61
CA GLY A 185 -7.50 -4.58 -2.76
C GLY A 185 -6.75 -5.92 -2.83
N GLN A 186 -7.43 -7.05 -2.92
CA GLN A 186 -6.77 -8.32 -3.24
C GLN A 186 -6.13 -8.23 -4.63
N GLY A 187 -4.87 -8.65 -4.72
CA GLY A 187 -4.08 -8.60 -5.95
C GLY A 187 -3.27 -7.30 -6.14
N TRP A 188 -3.62 -6.22 -5.46
CA TRP A 188 -2.90 -4.94 -5.57
C TRP A 188 -1.42 -5.01 -5.15
N ASP A 189 -1.07 -5.96 -4.32
CA ASP A 189 0.30 -6.28 -3.95
C ASP A 189 1.11 -6.77 -5.16
N MET A 190 0.52 -7.65 -5.98
CA MET A 190 1.14 -8.15 -7.20
C MET A 190 1.28 -7.03 -8.24
N ASP A 191 0.24 -6.21 -8.42
CA ASP A 191 0.26 -5.05 -9.31
C ASP A 191 1.36 -4.06 -8.92
N ALA A 192 1.50 -3.79 -7.62
CA ALA A 192 2.53 -2.90 -7.09
C ALA A 192 3.94 -3.45 -7.34
N ILE A 193 4.15 -4.77 -7.14
CA ILE A 193 5.42 -5.43 -7.45
C ILE A 193 5.71 -5.34 -8.94
N ALA A 194 4.73 -5.67 -9.80
CA ALA A 194 4.88 -5.57 -11.25
C ALA A 194 5.27 -4.17 -11.70
N ALA A 195 4.54 -3.16 -11.21
CA ALA A 195 4.81 -1.77 -11.51
C ALA A 195 6.21 -1.33 -11.07
N CYS A 196 6.67 -1.75 -9.88
CA CYS A 196 8.01 -1.44 -9.39
C CYS A 196 9.10 -2.08 -10.27
N VAL A 197 8.94 -3.35 -10.64
CA VAL A 197 9.93 -4.07 -11.47
C VAL A 197 9.98 -3.50 -12.88
N VAL A 198 8.83 -3.23 -13.49
CA VAL A 198 8.73 -2.52 -14.79
C VAL A 198 9.38 -1.13 -14.71
N GLY A 199 9.25 -0.47 -13.56
CA GLY A 199 9.89 0.81 -13.26
C GLY A 199 11.40 0.72 -12.99
N GLY A 200 12.00 -0.49 -13.06
CA GLY A 200 13.45 -0.72 -12.91
C GLY A 200 13.93 -0.80 -11.46
N VAL A 201 13.04 -1.15 -10.53
CA VAL A 201 13.43 -1.51 -9.17
C VAL A 201 13.87 -2.97 -9.19
N SER A 202 15.07 -3.24 -8.67
CA SER A 202 15.59 -4.61 -8.62
C SER A 202 14.90 -5.44 -7.54
N PHE A 203 14.51 -6.64 -7.90
CA PHE A 203 13.93 -7.61 -6.96
C PHE A 203 14.97 -8.12 -5.95
N THR A 204 16.24 -8.12 -6.33
CA THR A 204 17.36 -8.51 -5.44
C THR A 204 17.77 -7.42 -4.46
N GLY A 205 17.29 -6.19 -4.63
CA GLY A 205 17.52 -5.05 -3.73
C GLY A 205 18.64 -4.12 -4.19
N GLY A 206 18.81 -3.03 -3.46
CA GLY A 206 19.90 -2.05 -3.63
C GLY A 206 19.82 -1.15 -4.87
N ILE A 207 18.91 -1.40 -5.80
CA ILE A 207 18.75 -0.63 -7.03
C ILE A 207 17.28 -0.24 -7.22
N GLY A 208 17.06 1.04 -7.50
CA GLY A 208 15.73 1.59 -7.80
C GLY A 208 15.75 3.11 -7.73
N LYS A 209 14.83 3.74 -8.45
CA LYS A 209 14.63 5.20 -8.43
C LYS A 209 13.14 5.50 -8.29
N ILE A 210 12.79 6.51 -7.50
CA ILE A 210 11.39 6.92 -7.32
C ILE A 210 10.75 7.31 -8.66
N SER A 211 11.49 8.01 -9.53
CA SER A 211 11.00 8.32 -10.90
C SER A 211 10.68 7.07 -11.70
N GLY A 212 11.50 6.03 -11.58
CA GLY A 212 11.25 4.74 -12.21
C GLY A 212 9.95 4.10 -11.69
N VAL A 213 9.75 4.07 -10.36
CA VAL A 213 8.52 3.56 -9.75
C VAL A 213 7.29 4.31 -10.27
N VAL A 214 7.34 5.65 -10.31
CA VAL A 214 6.24 6.47 -10.84
C VAL A 214 5.94 6.12 -12.30
N THR A 215 6.98 6.02 -13.13
CA THR A 215 6.82 5.64 -14.55
C THR A 215 6.25 4.22 -14.68
N GLY A 216 6.73 3.27 -13.88
CA GLY A 216 6.23 1.89 -13.87
C GLY A 216 4.76 1.81 -13.48
N VAL A 217 4.36 2.53 -12.44
CA VAL A 217 2.95 2.61 -12.02
C VAL A 217 2.08 3.18 -13.15
N LEU A 218 2.51 4.27 -13.80
CA LEU A 218 1.76 4.87 -14.90
C LEU A 218 1.60 3.90 -16.09
N ILE A 219 2.68 3.21 -16.48
CA ILE A 219 2.65 2.21 -17.56
C ILE A 219 1.70 1.07 -17.21
N PHE A 220 1.89 0.49 -16.02
CA PHE A 220 1.11 -0.68 -15.59
C PHE A 220 -0.37 -0.36 -15.43
N THR A 221 -0.71 0.75 -14.78
CA THR A 221 -2.10 1.20 -14.61
C THR A 221 -2.75 1.53 -15.96
N SER A 222 -2.01 2.18 -16.88
CA SER A 222 -2.53 2.48 -18.22
C SER A 222 -2.81 1.20 -19.00
N LEU A 223 -1.98 0.19 -18.87
CA LEU A 223 -2.17 -1.11 -19.50
C LEU A 223 -3.43 -1.80 -18.95
N THR A 224 -3.55 -1.94 -17.64
CA THR A 224 -4.71 -2.59 -16.99
C THR A 224 -6.01 -1.86 -17.33
N TYR A 225 -5.98 -0.53 -17.29
CA TYR A 225 -7.14 0.29 -17.65
C TYR A 225 -7.53 0.14 -19.13
N SER A 226 -6.55 0.05 -20.03
CA SER A 226 -6.79 -0.18 -21.45
C SER A 226 -7.44 -1.54 -21.72
N LEU A 227 -6.99 -2.60 -21.02
CA LEU A 227 -7.59 -3.93 -21.10
C LEU A 227 -9.05 -3.91 -20.63
N THR A 228 -9.33 -3.17 -19.57
CA THR A 228 -10.70 -2.99 -19.04
C THR A 228 -11.61 -2.27 -20.03
N ILE A 229 -11.13 -1.19 -20.70
CA ILE A 229 -11.91 -0.46 -21.73
C ILE A 229 -12.20 -1.35 -22.94
N LEU A 230 -11.26 -2.22 -23.33
CA LEU A 230 -11.43 -3.18 -24.39
C LEU A 230 -12.42 -4.31 -24.05
N GLY A 231 -12.97 -4.32 -22.85
CA GLY A 231 -13.92 -5.33 -22.39
C GLY A 231 -13.30 -6.70 -22.15
N ILE A 232 -11.98 -6.76 -21.93
CA ILE A 232 -11.28 -8.01 -21.63
C ILE A 232 -11.65 -8.46 -20.22
N ASP A 233 -12.03 -9.73 -20.10
CA ASP A 233 -12.42 -10.35 -18.83
C ASP A 233 -11.31 -10.20 -17.78
N THR A 234 -11.68 -9.88 -16.54
CA THR A 234 -10.74 -9.65 -15.43
C THR A 234 -9.84 -10.87 -15.17
N ASN A 235 -10.33 -12.08 -15.40
CA ASN A 235 -9.52 -13.29 -15.23
C ASN A 235 -8.40 -13.38 -16.28
N LEU A 236 -8.67 -12.89 -17.51
CA LEU A 236 -7.64 -12.78 -18.54
C LEU A 236 -6.62 -11.68 -18.20
N GLN A 237 -7.03 -10.59 -17.55
CA GLN A 237 -6.12 -9.54 -17.09
C GLN A 237 -5.08 -10.12 -16.11
N PHE A 238 -5.47 -10.97 -15.17
CA PHE A 238 -4.51 -11.65 -14.28
C PHE A 238 -3.48 -12.51 -15.03
N ILE A 239 -3.85 -13.12 -16.16
CA ILE A 239 -2.90 -13.86 -17.00
C ILE A 239 -1.85 -12.92 -17.60
N PHE A 240 -2.29 -11.78 -18.17
CA PHE A 240 -1.37 -10.78 -18.72
C PHE A 240 -0.45 -10.20 -17.65
N GLU A 241 -0.98 -9.86 -16.49
CA GLU A 241 -0.20 -9.39 -15.33
C GLU A 241 0.85 -10.40 -14.91
N GLY A 242 0.48 -11.67 -14.77
CA GLY A 242 1.41 -12.74 -14.44
C GLY A 242 2.52 -12.91 -15.46
N ILE A 243 2.22 -12.84 -16.76
CA ILE A 243 3.22 -12.92 -17.84
C ILE A 243 4.19 -11.73 -17.77
N ILE A 244 3.67 -10.51 -17.54
CA ILE A 244 4.49 -9.29 -17.43
C ILE A 244 5.44 -9.40 -16.23
N ILE A 245 4.93 -9.83 -15.07
CA ILE A 245 5.74 -10.01 -13.87
C ILE A 245 6.86 -11.04 -14.14
N LEU A 246 6.50 -12.19 -14.71
CA LEU A 246 7.48 -13.25 -15.00
C LEU A 246 8.56 -12.77 -15.95
N ALA A 247 8.18 -12.10 -17.03
CA ALA A 247 9.12 -11.54 -17.99
C ALA A 247 10.05 -10.48 -17.37
N ALA A 248 9.47 -9.54 -16.61
CA ALA A 248 10.20 -8.45 -15.98
C ALA A 248 11.21 -8.97 -14.93
N VAL A 249 10.78 -9.91 -14.07
CA VAL A 249 11.66 -10.51 -13.06
C VAL A 249 12.76 -11.35 -13.72
N THR A 250 12.43 -12.11 -14.77
CA THR A 250 13.43 -12.90 -15.52
C THR A 250 14.50 -11.99 -16.12
N LEU A 251 14.10 -10.88 -16.74
CA LEU A 251 15.04 -9.91 -17.31
C LEU A 251 15.91 -9.24 -16.24
N ASP A 252 15.36 -8.95 -15.06
CA ASP A 252 16.15 -8.42 -13.94
C ASP A 252 17.17 -9.45 -13.45
N CYS A 253 16.77 -10.69 -13.24
CA CYS A 253 17.67 -11.77 -12.82
C CYS A 253 18.80 -12.03 -13.84
N LEU A 254 18.51 -12.02 -15.15
CA LEU A 254 19.50 -12.21 -16.20
C LEU A 254 20.63 -11.15 -16.17
N LYS A 255 20.30 -9.89 -15.84
CA LYS A 255 21.31 -8.83 -15.67
C LYS A 255 22.33 -9.12 -14.58
N TYR A 256 21.95 -9.90 -13.56
CA TYR A 256 22.86 -10.28 -12.47
C TYR A 256 23.67 -11.53 -12.79
N VAL A 257 23.11 -12.47 -13.55
CA VAL A 257 23.83 -13.68 -13.98
C VAL A 257 24.97 -13.33 -14.95
N GLN A 258 24.77 -12.37 -15.85
CA GLN A 258 25.78 -11.92 -16.81
C GLN A 258 26.93 -11.10 -16.20
N LYS A 259 26.81 -10.65 -14.95
CA LYS A 259 27.87 -9.89 -14.25
C LYS A 259 28.78 -10.75 -13.38
N LYS A 260 28.55 -12.05 -13.31
CA LYS A 260 29.43 -13.03 -12.71
C LYS A 260 30.27 -13.70 -13.82
#